data_891ec6f2e29a3b11e6be7a56df3ec377
#
_entry.id   891ec6f2e29a3b11e6be7a56df3ec377
#
_cell.length_a   1.000
_cell.length_b   1.000
_cell.length_c   1.000
_cell.angle_alpha   90.00
_cell.angle_beta   90.00
_cell.angle_gamma   90.00
#
_symmetry.space_group_name_H-M   'P 1'
#
loop_
_entity.id
_entity.type
_entity.pdbx_description
1 polymer ?
#
loop_
_entity_poly.entity_id
_entity_poly.type
_entity_poly.pdbx_seq_one_letter_code
_entity_poly.pdbx_strand_id
1 'polypeptide(L)'
;FKNVKVGLDCANGSSSAIAKSVFEALQAKTYVINNQPDGTNINTNCGSTHIEVLQKYVIDNGLDIGFAYDGDADRCIAVDHRGNIIDGDKIMYVCGKYLKEQGKLNGNTVVTTVMSNMGLYKALEREGMRYEQTAVGDKYVCENMMANGYVIGGEQSGHIIFKEHAVTGDGILTSLMIMEAWLHYGKPMSMLTGDLVIYPQLLENVKVKDKVAAREDEDVQKAAKEVTERLGDAGRLLLRESGTEPL
;
A
#
# COMPACT_ATOMS: atom_id res chain seq x y z
N PHE A 1 -15.47 -2.88 16.18
CA PHE A 1 -14.97 -1.50 16.01
C PHE A 1 -15.84 -0.46 16.75
N LYS A 2 -16.45 -0.89 17.86
CA LYS A 2 -17.40 -0.07 18.62
C LYS A 2 -16.80 1.30 18.97
N ASN A 3 -17.55 2.36 18.62
CA ASN A 3 -17.22 3.76 18.84
C ASN A 3 -16.06 4.33 17.99
N VAL A 4 -15.37 3.56 17.19
CA VAL A 4 -14.34 4.07 16.27
C VAL A 4 -15.02 4.84 15.14
N LYS A 5 -14.57 6.07 14.89
CA LYS A 5 -15.02 6.93 13.79
C LYS A 5 -14.18 6.65 12.56
N VAL A 6 -14.77 6.07 11.55
CA VAL A 6 -14.09 5.64 10.31
C VAL A 6 -14.57 6.45 9.13
N GLY A 7 -13.64 7.11 8.42
CA GLY A 7 -13.89 7.75 7.14
C GLY A 7 -13.72 6.75 6.00
N LEU A 8 -14.62 6.75 5.03
CA LEU A 8 -14.54 5.88 3.85
C LEU A 8 -14.69 6.72 2.59
N ASP A 9 -13.67 6.72 1.75
CA ASP A 9 -13.73 7.29 0.40
C ASP A 9 -13.88 6.14 -0.60
N CYS A 10 -15.05 6.03 -1.19
CA CYS A 10 -15.40 4.93 -2.10
C CYS A 10 -15.05 5.18 -3.56
N ALA A 11 -14.36 6.28 -3.88
CA ALA A 11 -13.96 6.62 -5.25
C ALA A 11 -15.10 6.61 -6.28
N ASN A 12 -16.36 6.73 -5.85
CA ASN A 12 -17.55 6.47 -6.67
C ASN A 12 -17.45 5.13 -7.44
N GLY A 13 -16.80 4.14 -6.83
CA GLY A 13 -16.51 2.83 -7.41
C GLY A 13 -17.31 1.71 -6.77
N SER A 14 -16.81 0.49 -6.94
CA SER A 14 -17.46 -0.76 -6.49
C SER A 14 -17.67 -0.84 -4.98
N SER A 15 -16.76 -0.24 -4.17
CA SER A 15 -16.88 -0.17 -2.72
C SER A 15 -18.08 0.63 -2.22
N SER A 16 -18.66 1.50 -3.06
CA SER A 16 -19.82 2.34 -2.70
C SER A 16 -21.02 1.55 -2.21
N ALA A 17 -21.22 0.35 -2.75
CA ALA A 17 -22.37 -0.49 -2.41
C ALA A 17 -22.23 -1.21 -1.06
N ILE A 18 -21.00 -1.50 -0.62
CA ILE A 18 -20.77 -2.46 0.48
C ILE A 18 -19.91 -1.92 1.63
N ALA A 19 -18.96 -1.03 1.40
CA ALA A 19 -17.98 -0.63 2.41
C ALA A 19 -18.66 -0.11 3.69
N LYS A 20 -19.66 0.76 3.57
CA LYS A 20 -20.41 1.30 4.71
C LYS A 20 -21.04 0.20 5.54
N SER A 21 -21.78 -0.70 4.92
CA SER A 21 -22.52 -1.76 5.61
C SER A 21 -21.59 -2.73 6.34
N VAL A 22 -20.42 -3.02 5.78
CA VAL A 22 -19.42 -3.88 6.41
C VAL A 22 -18.92 -3.24 7.72
N PHE A 23 -18.53 -1.98 7.70
CA PHE A 23 -18.06 -1.29 8.90
C PHE A 23 -19.13 -1.06 9.94
N GLU A 24 -20.38 -0.76 9.53
CA GLU A 24 -21.52 -0.62 10.42
C GLU A 24 -21.89 -1.96 11.10
N ALA A 25 -21.82 -3.08 10.36
CA ALA A 25 -22.01 -4.41 10.94
C ALA A 25 -20.99 -4.72 12.04
N LEU A 26 -19.79 -4.15 11.95
CA LEU A 26 -18.72 -4.22 12.95
C LEU A 26 -18.81 -3.11 14.01
N GLN A 27 -19.94 -2.36 14.04
CA GLN A 27 -20.26 -1.31 15.03
C GLN A 27 -19.35 -0.06 14.96
N ALA A 28 -18.70 0.19 13.83
CA ALA A 28 -18.00 1.45 13.59
C ALA A 28 -18.99 2.59 13.34
N LYS A 29 -18.59 3.82 13.67
CA LYS A 29 -19.29 5.04 13.24
C LYS A 29 -18.70 5.46 11.89
N THR A 30 -19.44 5.19 10.81
CA THR A 30 -18.96 5.41 9.45
C THR A 30 -19.33 6.78 8.89
N TYR A 31 -18.37 7.42 8.25
CA TYR A 31 -18.49 8.69 7.56
C TYR A 31 -18.04 8.47 6.12
N VAL A 32 -18.95 8.52 5.17
CA VAL A 32 -18.69 8.08 3.78
C VAL A 32 -18.73 9.26 2.83
N ILE A 33 -17.75 9.34 1.94
CA ILE A 33 -17.69 10.29 0.82
C ILE A 33 -17.50 9.53 -0.49
N ASN A 34 -17.80 10.21 -1.59
CA ASN A 34 -17.62 9.69 -2.95
C ASN A 34 -18.23 8.28 -3.15
N ASN A 35 -19.49 8.12 -2.71
CA ASN A 35 -20.22 6.86 -2.76
C ASN A 35 -21.50 6.93 -3.61
N GLN A 36 -21.53 7.82 -4.59
CA GLN A 36 -22.65 8.01 -5.52
C GLN A 36 -22.17 7.83 -6.97
N PRO A 37 -21.91 6.58 -7.40
CA PRO A 37 -21.46 6.30 -8.75
C PRO A 37 -22.57 6.67 -9.77
N ASP A 38 -22.21 7.41 -10.80
CA ASP A 38 -23.09 7.78 -11.91
C ASP A 38 -22.69 7.15 -13.25
N GLY A 39 -21.65 6.30 -13.26
CA GLY A 39 -21.09 5.63 -14.42
C GLY A 39 -19.97 6.42 -15.13
N THR A 40 -19.72 7.67 -14.73
CA THR A 40 -18.70 8.52 -15.35
C THR A 40 -17.74 9.16 -14.36
N ASN A 41 -18.07 9.16 -13.06
CA ASN A 41 -17.36 9.85 -12.00
C ASN A 41 -16.39 8.96 -11.19
N ILE A 42 -16.19 7.71 -11.57
CA ILE A 42 -15.29 6.78 -10.92
C ILE A 42 -13.84 7.34 -10.89
N ASN A 43 -13.19 7.33 -9.72
CA ASN A 43 -11.85 7.87 -9.49
C ASN A 43 -11.68 9.38 -9.81
N THR A 44 -12.74 10.10 -10.12
CA THR A 44 -12.64 11.51 -10.50
C THR A 44 -12.42 12.37 -9.28
N ASN A 45 -11.18 12.84 -9.08
CA ASN A 45 -10.74 13.65 -7.94
C ASN A 45 -11.12 13.03 -6.58
N CYS A 46 -11.03 11.73 -6.43
CA CYS A 46 -11.39 11.00 -5.22
C CYS A 46 -10.66 9.66 -5.13
N GLY A 47 -10.84 8.97 -4.00
CA GLY A 47 -10.29 7.65 -3.75
C GLY A 47 -8.79 7.64 -3.46
N SER A 48 -8.17 6.46 -3.57
CA SER A 48 -6.77 6.22 -3.22
C SER A 48 -5.76 7.00 -4.06
N THR A 49 -6.13 7.43 -5.27
CA THR A 49 -5.30 8.24 -6.16
C THR A 49 -5.37 9.75 -5.87
N HIS A 50 -6.33 10.19 -5.04
CA HIS A 50 -6.54 11.56 -4.60
C HIS A 50 -6.71 11.61 -3.08
N ILE A 51 -5.74 11.05 -2.39
CA ILE A 51 -5.79 10.80 -0.93
C ILE A 51 -5.92 12.09 -0.10
N GLU A 52 -5.53 13.23 -0.65
CA GLU A 52 -5.66 14.55 -0.04
C GLU A 52 -7.11 14.90 0.32
N VAL A 53 -8.08 14.36 -0.42
CA VAL A 53 -9.52 14.53 -0.14
C VAL A 53 -9.87 13.86 1.18
N LEU A 54 -9.44 12.60 1.36
CA LEU A 54 -9.68 11.86 2.59
C LEU A 54 -8.87 12.43 3.77
N GLN A 55 -7.62 12.88 3.54
CA GLN A 55 -6.81 13.52 4.60
C GLN A 55 -7.55 14.72 5.20
N LYS A 56 -8.02 15.62 4.33
CA LYS A 56 -8.81 16.77 4.76
C LYS A 56 -10.08 16.34 5.49
N TYR A 57 -10.80 15.37 4.97
CA TYR A 57 -12.05 14.89 5.55
C TYR A 57 -11.86 14.28 6.94
N VAL A 58 -10.80 13.48 7.15
CA VAL A 58 -10.44 12.90 8.46
C VAL A 58 -10.17 13.99 9.49
N ILE A 59 -9.37 14.99 9.13
CA ILE A 59 -9.01 16.10 10.02
C ILE A 59 -10.24 16.95 10.37
N ASP A 60 -10.99 17.40 9.36
CA ASP A 60 -12.11 18.31 9.53
C ASP A 60 -13.24 17.70 10.39
N ASN A 61 -13.41 16.38 10.34
CA ASN A 61 -14.47 15.68 11.07
C ASN A 61 -13.97 14.98 12.36
N GLY A 62 -12.70 15.12 12.70
CA GLY A 62 -12.10 14.52 13.88
C GLY A 62 -12.30 13.00 13.90
N LEU A 63 -12.01 12.34 12.75
CA LEU A 63 -12.12 10.89 12.61
C LEU A 63 -10.88 10.20 13.18
N ASP A 64 -11.05 8.96 13.63
CA ASP A 64 -9.96 8.18 14.20
C ASP A 64 -9.04 7.59 13.12
N ILE A 65 -9.63 7.23 11.98
CA ILE A 65 -8.95 6.68 10.80
C ILE A 65 -9.81 6.87 9.56
N GLY A 66 -9.18 6.95 8.39
CA GLY A 66 -9.86 6.95 7.09
C GLY A 66 -9.28 5.89 6.16
N PHE A 67 -10.11 5.37 5.25
CA PHE A 67 -9.73 4.44 4.19
C PHE A 67 -10.24 4.95 2.84
N ALA A 68 -9.34 5.04 1.86
CA ALA A 68 -9.67 5.36 0.48
C ALA A 68 -9.43 4.14 -0.40
N TYR A 69 -10.42 3.82 -1.19
CA TYR A 69 -10.36 2.75 -2.19
C TYR A 69 -10.14 3.34 -3.58
N ASP A 70 -9.81 2.53 -4.54
CA ASP A 70 -9.89 2.88 -5.95
C ASP A 70 -11.19 2.36 -6.59
N GLY A 71 -11.33 2.53 -7.90
CA GLY A 71 -12.60 2.30 -8.58
C GLY A 71 -13.13 0.87 -8.50
N ASP A 72 -12.28 -0.14 -8.61
CA ASP A 72 -12.62 -1.56 -8.48
C ASP A 72 -12.40 -2.12 -7.07
N ALA A 73 -11.92 -1.25 -6.16
CA ALA A 73 -11.71 -1.52 -4.74
C ALA A 73 -10.72 -2.66 -4.44
N ASP A 74 -9.76 -2.88 -5.34
CA ASP A 74 -8.67 -3.84 -5.11
C ASP A 74 -7.52 -3.23 -4.30
N ARG A 75 -7.50 -1.89 -4.15
CA ARG A 75 -6.52 -1.10 -3.40
C ARG A 75 -7.15 -0.38 -2.22
N CYS A 76 -6.33 -0.19 -1.19
CA CYS A 76 -6.67 0.61 -0.02
C CYS A 76 -5.46 1.44 0.43
N ILE A 77 -5.66 2.74 0.59
CA ILE A 77 -4.74 3.64 1.27
C ILE A 77 -5.45 4.17 2.51
N ALA A 78 -4.77 4.18 3.66
CA ALA A 78 -5.35 4.68 4.89
C ALA A 78 -4.79 6.05 5.29
N VAL A 79 -5.51 6.74 6.17
CA VAL A 79 -5.13 8.03 6.74
C VAL A 79 -5.36 7.97 8.24
N ASP A 80 -4.36 8.30 9.04
CA ASP A 80 -4.50 8.36 10.49
C ASP A 80 -5.24 9.64 10.96
N HIS A 81 -5.57 9.71 12.26
CA HIS A 81 -6.28 10.84 12.86
C HIS A 81 -5.53 12.19 12.77
N ARG A 82 -4.26 12.19 12.38
CA ARG A 82 -3.43 13.40 12.15
C ARG A 82 -3.36 13.79 10.68
N GLY A 83 -3.99 13.01 9.80
CA GLY A 83 -3.91 13.21 8.36
C GLY A 83 -2.66 12.60 7.71
N ASN A 84 -1.88 11.79 8.42
CA ASN A 84 -0.73 11.12 7.81
C ASN A 84 -1.18 9.96 6.93
N ILE A 85 -0.60 9.85 5.76
CA ILE A 85 -0.86 8.75 4.81
C ILE A 85 -0.23 7.47 5.33
N ILE A 86 -1.00 6.39 5.27
CA ILE A 86 -0.60 5.01 5.52
C ILE A 86 -0.76 4.26 4.20
N ASP A 87 0.30 4.28 3.40
CA ASP A 87 0.37 3.62 2.10
C ASP A 87 0.55 2.09 2.22
N GLY A 88 0.61 1.39 1.10
CA GLY A 88 0.76 -0.07 1.09
C GLY A 88 1.99 -0.57 1.83
N ASP A 89 3.10 0.18 1.82
CA ASP A 89 4.31 -0.18 2.55
C ASP A 89 4.07 -0.17 4.07
N LYS A 90 3.42 0.88 4.58
CA LYS A 90 3.06 0.98 6.00
C LYS A 90 2.01 -0.05 6.40
N ILE A 91 1.05 -0.34 5.51
CA ILE A 91 0.05 -1.39 5.71
C ILE A 91 0.72 -2.74 5.86
N MET A 92 1.59 -3.11 4.91
CA MET A 92 2.34 -4.36 4.97
C MET A 92 3.21 -4.46 6.22
N TYR A 93 3.84 -3.37 6.64
CA TYR A 93 4.63 -3.33 7.87
C TYR A 93 3.79 -3.60 9.12
N VAL A 94 2.69 -2.88 9.30
CA VAL A 94 1.83 -3.00 10.50
C VAL A 94 1.15 -4.37 10.54
N CYS A 95 0.56 -4.81 9.42
CA CYS A 95 -0.11 -6.11 9.34
C CYS A 95 0.89 -7.28 9.41
N GLY A 96 2.06 -7.15 8.79
CA GLY A 96 3.14 -8.15 8.88
C GLY A 96 3.62 -8.33 10.31
N LYS A 97 3.85 -7.24 11.04
CA LYS A 97 4.22 -7.28 12.45
C LYS A 97 3.13 -7.93 13.31
N TYR A 98 1.87 -7.58 13.08
CA TYR A 98 0.73 -8.21 13.75
C TYR A 98 0.67 -9.70 13.49
N LEU A 99 0.75 -10.14 12.22
CA LEU A 99 0.74 -11.55 11.86
C LEU A 99 1.92 -12.33 12.45
N LYS A 100 3.10 -11.70 12.52
CA LYS A 100 4.27 -12.30 13.19
C LYS A 100 4.03 -12.55 14.66
N GLU A 101 3.50 -11.57 15.39
CA GLU A 101 3.18 -11.69 16.82
C GLU A 101 2.12 -12.78 17.09
N GLN A 102 1.19 -12.96 16.12
CA GLN A 102 0.19 -14.05 16.17
C GLN A 102 0.76 -15.42 15.77
N GLY A 103 2.04 -15.52 15.39
CA GLY A 103 2.64 -16.76 14.88
C GLY A 103 2.11 -17.19 13.50
N LYS A 104 1.47 -16.27 12.77
CA LYS A 104 0.83 -16.52 11.47
C LYS A 104 1.66 -16.06 10.28
N LEU A 105 2.74 -15.31 10.47
CA LEU A 105 3.60 -14.84 9.38
C LEU A 105 4.55 -15.95 8.95
N ASN A 106 4.16 -16.74 7.95
CA ASN A 106 4.96 -17.86 7.45
C ASN A 106 6.35 -17.37 7.00
N GLY A 107 7.39 -18.08 7.48
CA GLY A 107 8.78 -17.73 7.21
C GLY A 107 9.20 -16.35 7.74
N ASN A 108 8.36 -15.67 8.54
CA ASN A 108 8.52 -14.27 8.93
C ASN A 108 8.73 -13.34 7.72
N THR A 109 8.09 -13.63 6.58
CA THR A 109 8.35 -12.97 5.29
C THR A 109 7.14 -12.21 4.78
N VAL A 110 7.38 -10.97 4.33
CA VAL A 110 6.45 -10.13 3.59
C VAL A 110 6.90 -10.06 2.13
N VAL A 111 5.99 -10.29 1.19
CA VAL A 111 6.30 -10.18 -0.25
C VAL A 111 5.94 -8.78 -0.73
N THR A 112 6.87 -8.12 -1.41
CA THR A 112 6.65 -6.78 -1.95
C THR A 112 7.30 -6.64 -3.33
N THR A 113 7.20 -5.47 -3.95
CA THR A 113 7.82 -5.22 -5.25
C THR A 113 9.08 -4.37 -5.11
N VAL A 114 9.87 -4.33 -6.17
CA VAL A 114 11.05 -3.46 -6.26
C VAL A 114 10.72 -1.96 -6.12
N MET A 115 9.44 -1.57 -6.15
CA MET A 115 9.00 -0.18 -5.99
C MET A 115 8.82 0.26 -4.53
N SER A 116 8.73 -0.66 -3.59
CA SER A 116 8.59 -0.31 -2.16
C SER A 116 9.73 0.56 -1.69
N ASN A 117 9.41 1.48 -0.79
CA ASN A 117 10.41 2.40 -0.21
C ASN A 117 11.47 1.62 0.58
N MET A 118 12.73 2.06 0.52
CA MET A 118 13.81 1.48 1.34
C MET A 118 13.49 1.45 2.83
N GLY A 119 12.67 2.36 3.29
CA GLY A 119 12.20 2.42 4.68
C GLY A 119 11.44 1.18 5.10
N LEU A 120 10.65 0.57 4.20
CA LEU A 120 9.96 -0.68 4.48
C LEU A 120 10.96 -1.79 4.76
N TYR A 121 11.95 -2.00 3.90
CA TYR A 121 12.94 -3.07 4.06
C TYR A 121 13.68 -2.96 5.39
N LYS A 122 14.18 -1.76 5.70
CA LYS A 122 14.89 -1.49 6.96
C LYS A 122 13.99 -1.63 8.19
N ALA A 123 12.69 -1.29 8.09
CA ALA A 123 11.75 -1.48 9.16
C ALA A 123 11.43 -2.97 9.40
N LEU A 124 11.25 -3.75 8.33
CA LEU A 124 11.04 -5.19 8.42
C LEU A 124 12.24 -5.89 9.07
N GLU A 125 13.47 -5.56 8.65
CA GLU A 125 14.71 -6.11 9.20
C GLU A 125 14.85 -5.82 10.70
N ARG A 126 14.56 -4.59 11.15
CA ARG A 126 14.60 -4.23 12.57
C ARG A 126 13.63 -5.05 13.42
N GLU A 127 12.49 -5.39 12.87
CA GLU A 127 11.50 -6.25 13.53
C GLU A 127 11.81 -7.75 13.37
N GLY A 128 12.96 -8.12 12.77
CA GLY A 128 13.33 -9.52 12.51
C GLY A 128 12.36 -10.20 11.53
N MET A 129 11.79 -9.43 10.63
CA MET A 129 11.04 -9.91 9.47
C MET A 129 11.93 -9.93 8.23
N ARG A 130 11.64 -10.85 7.33
CA ARG A 130 12.25 -10.94 6.01
C ARG A 130 11.32 -10.37 4.96
N TYR A 131 11.85 -10.08 3.80
CA TYR A 131 11.07 -9.66 2.64
C TYR A 131 11.57 -10.35 1.36
N GLU A 132 10.64 -10.53 0.44
CA GLU A 132 10.91 -10.93 -0.93
C GLU A 132 10.51 -9.79 -1.87
N GLN A 133 11.37 -9.50 -2.85
CA GLN A 133 11.12 -8.45 -3.83
C GLN A 133 10.78 -9.09 -5.18
N THR A 134 9.63 -8.74 -5.72
CA THR A 134 9.23 -9.16 -7.07
C THR A 134 9.34 -8.00 -8.06
N ALA A 135 9.20 -8.30 -9.34
CA ALA A 135 8.89 -7.29 -10.34
C ALA A 135 7.56 -6.60 -9.99
N VAL A 136 7.34 -5.42 -10.55
CA VAL A 136 6.09 -4.65 -10.38
C VAL A 136 4.92 -5.40 -11.02
N GLY A 137 3.84 -5.53 -10.30
CA GLY A 137 2.60 -6.18 -10.71
C GLY A 137 2.13 -7.21 -9.69
N ASP A 138 0.86 -7.14 -9.36
CA ASP A 138 0.15 -8.01 -8.41
C ASP A 138 0.33 -9.50 -8.72
N LYS A 139 0.35 -9.85 -10.01
CA LYS A 139 0.61 -11.20 -10.49
C LYS A 139 1.92 -11.78 -9.92
N TYR A 140 3.01 -11.02 -9.98
CA TYR A 140 4.33 -11.51 -9.51
C TYR A 140 4.36 -11.65 -7.99
N VAL A 141 3.70 -10.75 -7.27
CA VAL A 141 3.52 -10.85 -5.82
C VAL A 141 2.74 -12.11 -5.48
N CYS A 142 1.59 -12.33 -6.12
CA CYS A 142 0.75 -13.50 -5.90
C CYS A 142 1.49 -14.80 -6.23
N GLU A 143 2.16 -14.90 -7.38
CA GLU A 143 2.94 -16.08 -7.78
C GLU A 143 4.04 -16.41 -6.76
N ASN A 144 4.79 -15.40 -6.28
CA ASN A 144 5.81 -15.59 -5.24
C ASN A 144 5.21 -16.10 -3.93
N MET A 145 4.11 -15.47 -3.48
CA MET A 145 3.38 -15.88 -2.27
C MET A 145 2.90 -17.33 -2.35
N MET A 146 2.34 -17.72 -3.50
CA MET A 146 1.83 -19.08 -3.72
C MET A 146 2.95 -20.11 -3.72
N ALA A 147 4.05 -19.83 -4.43
CA ALA A 147 5.19 -20.76 -4.56
C ALA A 147 5.88 -21.02 -3.21
N ASN A 148 5.94 -20.00 -2.33
CA ASN A 148 6.67 -20.08 -1.06
C ASN A 148 5.76 -20.21 0.17
N GLY A 149 4.46 -20.20 -0.02
CA GLY A 149 3.49 -20.30 1.09
C GLY A 149 3.39 -19.06 1.96
N TYR A 150 3.83 -17.88 1.48
CA TYR A 150 3.73 -16.63 2.23
C TYR A 150 2.28 -16.15 2.32
N VAL A 151 1.96 -15.43 3.40
CA VAL A 151 0.58 -15.11 3.79
C VAL A 151 0.19 -13.65 3.54
N ILE A 152 1.17 -12.76 3.41
CA ILE A 152 0.95 -11.33 3.12
C ILE A 152 1.93 -10.85 2.07
N GLY A 153 1.44 -10.08 1.13
CA GLY A 153 2.26 -9.37 0.15
C GLY A 153 1.46 -8.27 -0.53
N GLY A 154 2.15 -7.40 -1.27
CA GLY A 154 1.48 -6.32 -1.97
C GLY A 154 2.42 -5.27 -2.52
N GLU A 155 1.84 -4.12 -2.83
CA GLU A 155 2.49 -2.98 -3.45
C GLU A 155 2.28 -1.70 -2.64
N GLN A 156 3.19 -0.75 -2.77
CA GLN A 156 3.07 0.58 -2.14
C GLN A 156 1.76 1.29 -2.54
N SER A 157 1.23 1.00 -3.74
CA SER A 157 -0.05 1.53 -4.24
C SER A 157 -1.28 1.12 -3.42
N GLY A 158 -1.13 0.18 -2.47
CA GLY A 158 -2.21 -0.30 -1.60
C GLY A 158 -2.91 -1.57 -2.07
N HIS A 159 -2.43 -2.21 -3.15
CA HIS A 159 -2.89 -3.55 -3.54
C HIS A 159 -2.25 -4.58 -2.62
N ILE A 160 -2.98 -5.06 -1.63
CA ILE A 160 -2.48 -5.97 -0.59
C ILE A 160 -3.24 -7.29 -0.63
N ILE A 161 -2.50 -8.38 -0.63
CA ILE A 161 -3.03 -9.76 -0.62
C ILE A 161 -2.84 -10.36 0.77
N PHE A 162 -3.93 -10.78 1.38
CA PHE A 162 -3.96 -11.62 2.58
C PHE A 162 -4.39 -13.03 2.18
N LYS A 163 -3.43 -13.90 1.89
CA LYS A 163 -3.64 -15.20 1.24
C LYS A 163 -4.62 -16.12 1.96
N GLU A 164 -4.72 -16.03 3.29
CA GLU A 164 -5.67 -16.82 4.06
C GLU A 164 -7.14 -16.44 3.80
N HIS A 165 -7.37 -15.25 3.24
CA HIS A 165 -8.71 -14.71 3.01
C HIS A 165 -9.03 -14.55 1.53
N ALA A 166 -8.05 -14.11 0.71
CA ALA A 166 -8.22 -13.87 -0.71
C ALA A 166 -6.92 -14.13 -1.47
N VAL A 167 -7.00 -14.50 -2.75
CA VAL A 167 -5.85 -14.72 -3.64
C VAL A 167 -5.50 -13.51 -4.49
N THR A 168 -6.19 -12.40 -4.29
CA THR A 168 -6.00 -11.11 -4.97
C THR A 168 -6.09 -10.00 -3.96
N GLY A 169 -5.72 -8.78 -4.33
CA GLY A 169 -5.95 -7.58 -3.53
C GLY A 169 -7.45 -7.35 -3.30
N ASP A 170 -7.77 -6.92 -2.10
CA ASP A 170 -9.11 -6.51 -1.68
C ASP A 170 -8.95 -5.36 -0.69
N GLY A 171 -9.37 -4.16 -1.13
CA GLY A 171 -9.21 -2.94 -0.34
C GLY A 171 -10.07 -2.94 0.93
N ILE A 172 -11.27 -3.52 0.88
CA ILE A 172 -12.14 -3.61 2.05
C ILE A 172 -11.55 -4.59 3.07
N LEU A 173 -11.13 -5.78 2.62
CA LEU A 173 -10.41 -6.74 3.48
C LEU A 173 -9.15 -6.10 4.08
N THR A 174 -8.37 -5.39 3.27
CA THR A 174 -7.17 -4.68 3.73
C THR A 174 -7.49 -3.68 4.85
N SER A 175 -8.55 -2.89 4.68
CA SER A 175 -8.98 -1.95 5.73
C SER A 175 -9.42 -2.65 7.01
N LEU A 176 -10.06 -3.82 6.93
CA LEU A 176 -10.44 -4.63 8.10
C LEU A 176 -9.21 -5.21 8.80
N MET A 177 -8.22 -5.70 8.06
CA MET A 177 -6.96 -6.22 8.61
C MET A 177 -6.14 -5.14 9.33
N ILE A 178 -6.13 -3.91 8.78
CA ILE A 178 -5.53 -2.75 9.46
C ILE A 178 -6.26 -2.46 10.78
N MET A 179 -7.59 -2.47 10.75
CA MET A 179 -8.40 -2.25 11.95
C MET A 179 -8.16 -3.32 13.01
N GLU A 180 -8.05 -4.57 12.62
CA GLU A 180 -7.75 -5.68 13.52
C GLU A 180 -6.38 -5.50 14.18
N ALA A 181 -5.33 -5.23 13.38
CA ALA A 181 -3.99 -4.95 13.88
C ALA A 181 -3.96 -3.74 14.81
N TRP A 182 -4.63 -2.65 14.43
CA TRP A 182 -4.70 -1.43 15.23
C TRP A 182 -5.35 -1.66 16.61
N LEU A 183 -6.48 -2.35 16.63
CA LEU A 183 -7.18 -2.68 17.88
C LEU A 183 -6.36 -3.62 18.77
N HIS A 184 -5.64 -4.57 18.17
CA HIS A 184 -4.73 -5.45 18.91
C HIS A 184 -3.66 -4.65 19.67
N TYR A 185 -3.05 -3.68 19.00
CA TYR A 185 -2.01 -2.87 19.64
C TYR A 185 -2.54 -1.83 20.63
N GLY A 186 -3.77 -1.37 20.48
CA GLY A 186 -4.39 -0.37 21.35
C GLY A 186 -3.62 0.96 21.41
N LYS A 187 -2.83 1.28 20.38
CA LYS A 187 -2.00 2.49 20.26
C LYS A 187 -2.46 3.31 19.04
N PRO A 188 -2.26 4.63 19.03
CA PRO A 188 -2.54 5.43 17.83
C PRO A 188 -1.81 4.89 16.60
N MET A 189 -2.47 4.86 15.45
CA MET A 189 -1.90 4.36 14.20
C MET A 189 -0.60 5.10 13.84
N SER A 190 -0.53 6.41 14.12
CA SER A 190 0.69 7.22 13.95
C SER A 190 1.91 6.70 14.73
N MET A 191 1.68 5.99 15.84
CA MET A 191 2.77 5.34 16.59
C MET A 191 3.15 3.99 16.00
N LEU A 192 2.20 3.25 15.44
CA LEU A 192 2.46 1.93 14.81
C LEU A 192 3.27 2.06 13.52
N THR A 193 3.08 3.16 12.80
CA THR A 193 3.79 3.46 11.54
C THR A 193 5.02 4.34 11.74
N GLY A 194 5.23 4.89 12.93
CA GLY A 194 6.28 5.89 13.20
C GLY A 194 7.71 5.36 13.04
N ASP A 195 7.91 4.08 13.23
CA ASP A 195 9.21 3.43 13.06
C ASP A 195 9.58 3.21 11.59
N LEU A 196 8.62 3.28 10.67
CA LEU A 196 8.89 3.19 9.25
C LEU A 196 9.22 4.59 8.69
N VAL A 197 10.49 4.88 8.59
CA VAL A 197 10.99 6.14 8.01
C VAL A 197 10.92 6.08 6.50
N ILE A 198 10.21 7.00 5.88
CA ILE A 198 10.16 7.11 4.41
C ILE A 198 11.43 7.81 3.91
N TYR A 199 12.20 7.11 3.11
CA TYR A 199 13.36 7.68 2.43
C TYR A 199 12.91 8.50 1.22
N PRO A 200 13.58 9.63 0.95
CA PRO A 200 13.31 10.43 -0.25
C PRO A 200 13.39 9.57 -1.51
N GLN A 201 12.40 9.69 -2.37
CA GLN A 201 12.29 8.92 -3.60
C GLN A 201 12.02 9.88 -4.77
N LEU A 202 12.82 9.77 -5.81
CA LEU A 202 12.64 10.52 -7.05
C LEU A 202 12.26 9.53 -8.15
N LEU A 203 11.18 9.82 -8.86
CA LEU A 203 10.73 9.08 -10.04
C LEU A 203 10.83 10.00 -11.25
N GLU A 204 11.70 9.63 -12.18
CA GLU A 204 11.87 10.35 -13.45
C GLU A 204 11.46 9.46 -14.61
N ASN A 205 10.53 9.94 -15.44
CA ASN A 205 10.11 9.26 -16.65
C ASN A 205 10.79 9.88 -17.85
N VAL A 206 11.59 9.09 -18.56
CA VAL A 206 12.30 9.52 -19.77
C VAL A 206 11.66 8.85 -20.99
N LYS A 207 11.17 9.67 -21.93
CA LYS A 207 10.64 9.17 -23.21
C LYS A 207 11.79 8.79 -24.15
N VAL A 208 11.76 7.56 -24.64
CA VAL A 208 12.78 6.99 -25.53
C VAL A 208 12.11 6.32 -26.72
N LYS A 209 12.80 6.21 -27.85
CA LYS A 209 12.27 5.56 -29.06
C LYS A 209 12.17 4.04 -28.92
N ASP A 210 13.10 3.45 -28.19
CA ASP A 210 13.18 2.00 -27.93
C ASP A 210 13.60 1.80 -26.50
N LYS A 211 12.71 1.23 -25.68
CA LYS A 211 12.90 1.05 -24.23
C LYS A 211 14.01 0.04 -23.93
N VAL A 212 14.08 -1.04 -24.71
CA VAL A 212 15.07 -2.10 -24.52
C VAL A 212 16.45 -1.57 -24.89
N ALA A 213 16.57 -0.99 -26.09
CA ALA A 213 17.84 -0.41 -26.55
C ALA A 213 18.35 0.69 -25.60
N ALA A 214 17.46 1.56 -25.11
CA ALA A 214 17.86 2.61 -24.15
C ALA A 214 18.30 2.05 -22.80
N ARG A 215 17.65 1.00 -22.30
CA ARG A 215 18.06 0.34 -21.05
C ARG A 215 19.39 -0.40 -21.21
N GLU A 216 19.64 -1.02 -22.36
CA GLU A 216 20.84 -1.82 -22.64
C GLU A 216 22.01 -1.01 -23.17
N ASP A 217 21.82 0.29 -23.39
CA ASP A 217 22.87 1.21 -23.83
C ASP A 217 24.05 1.24 -22.84
N GLU A 218 25.28 1.10 -23.36
CA GLU A 218 26.48 0.98 -22.54
C GLU A 218 26.73 2.21 -21.65
N ASP A 219 26.46 3.42 -22.17
CA ASP A 219 26.64 4.66 -21.40
C ASP A 219 25.59 4.79 -20.29
N VAL A 220 24.35 4.37 -20.55
CA VAL A 220 23.28 4.34 -19.56
C VAL A 220 23.61 3.33 -18.44
N GLN A 221 24.05 2.13 -18.81
CA GLN A 221 24.43 1.10 -17.83
C GLN A 221 25.65 1.53 -17.00
N LYS A 222 26.64 2.18 -17.61
CA LYS A 222 27.81 2.72 -16.93
C LYS A 222 27.41 3.80 -15.92
N ALA A 223 26.58 4.76 -16.35
CA ALA A 223 26.08 5.81 -15.46
C ALA A 223 25.25 5.23 -14.30
N ALA A 224 24.38 4.24 -14.56
CA ALA A 224 23.61 3.56 -13.54
C ALA A 224 24.50 2.87 -12.50
N LYS A 225 25.57 2.21 -12.96
CA LYS A 225 26.56 1.57 -12.08
C LYS A 225 27.28 2.59 -11.21
N GLU A 226 27.79 3.68 -11.80
CA GLU A 226 28.48 4.76 -11.08
C GLU A 226 27.57 5.38 -9.99
N VAL A 227 26.28 5.62 -10.31
CA VAL A 227 25.32 6.14 -9.33
C VAL A 227 25.06 5.14 -8.21
N THR A 228 24.90 3.85 -8.56
CA THR A 228 24.69 2.78 -7.57
C THR A 228 25.87 2.67 -6.60
N GLU A 229 27.10 2.72 -7.13
CA GLU A 229 28.32 2.68 -6.32
C GLU A 229 28.43 3.91 -5.39
N ARG A 230 28.05 5.10 -5.87
CA ARG A 230 28.04 6.32 -5.05
C ARG A 230 26.99 6.30 -3.96
N LEU A 231 25.81 5.70 -4.21
CA LEU A 231 24.75 5.55 -3.22
C LEU A 231 25.13 4.53 -2.12
N GLY A 232 25.84 3.46 -2.47
CA GLY A 232 26.20 2.39 -1.54
C GLY A 232 24.96 1.91 -0.77
N ASP A 233 25.11 1.75 0.56
CA ASP A 233 24.02 1.34 1.45
C ASP A 233 23.03 2.48 1.81
N ALA A 234 23.32 3.72 1.38
CA ALA A 234 22.51 4.88 1.70
C ALA A 234 21.34 5.09 0.71
N GLY A 235 21.37 4.42 -0.44
CA GLY A 235 20.34 4.62 -1.47
C GLY A 235 20.26 3.47 -2.46
N ARG A 236 19.31 3.58 -3.38
CA ARG A 236 19.06 2.60 -4.43
C ARG A 236 18.70 3.30 -5.73
N LEU A 237 19.25 2.85 -6.83
CA LEU A 237 18.80 3.21 -8.17
C LEU A 237 17.99 2.05 -8.76
N LEU A 238 16.84 2.35 -9.35
CA LEU A 238 16.03 1.41 -10.11
C LEU A 238 15.85 1.95 -11.54
N LEU A 239 16.46 1.30 -12.51
CA LEU A 239 16.28 1.56 -13.93
C LEU A 239 15.37 0.49 -14.51
N ARG A 240 14.18 0.87 -14.99
CA ARG A 240 13.21 -0.07 -15.53
C ARG A 240 12.41 0.51 -16.69
N GLU A 241 11.87 -0.37 -17.51
CA GLU A 241 10.88 0.00 -18.51
C GLU A 241 9.52 0.29 -17.88
N SER A 242 8.77 1.25 -18.42
CA SER A 242 7.37 1.45 -18.07
C SER A 242 6.53 0.33 -18.66
N GLY A 243 5.72 -0.35 -17.84
CA GLY A 243 4.77 -1.37 -18.30
C GLY A 243 3.48 -0.81 -18.87
N THR A 244 3.15 0.45 -18.55
CA THR A 244 1.85 1.07 -18.88
C THR A 244 1.92 2.09 -20.03
N GLU A 245 3.08 2.67 -20.26
CA GLU A 245 3.25 3.67 -21.31
C GLU A 245 3.83 3.05 -22.57
N PRO A 246 3.25 3.28 -23.75
CA PRO A 246 3.71 2.64 -24.99
C PRO A 246 5.09 3.14 -25.46
N LEU A 247 5.41 4.41 -25.32
CA LEU A 247 6.72 5.02 -25.67
C LEU A 247 6.91 6.37 -24.95
#